data_8a3a9090bb7c70883468f556bd1b0bec
#
_entry.id   8a3a9090bb7c70883468f556bd1b0bec
#
_cell.length_a   1.000
_cell.length_b   1.000
_cell.length_c   1.000
_cell.angle_alpha   90.00
_cell.angle_beta   90.00
_cell.angle_gamma   90.00
#
_symmetry.space_group_name_H-M   'P 1'
#
loop_
_entity.id
_entity.type
_entity.pdbx_description
1 polymer ?
#
loop_
_entity_poly.entity_id
_entity_poly.type
_entity_poly.pdbx_seq_one_letter_code
_entity_poly.pdbx_strand_id
1 'polypeptide(L)'
;MKILVVDDEKLLVKGIKFNLENEGYQVETAFDGAAAVELARSESFDLIILDLMMPEVDGLTACMRIREFSAVPIIMLTARSEDADKLMGLESGADDYVTKPFNILELKARIRALLRRAGQTAQKRTELLTAGGIALDTERRIALRDGVPVDLTAKEYDILELLIKNPHRVYSRENLMDLVWGFTYAGDYRTVDVHIRRLREKLEHD
;
A
#
# COMPACT_ATOMS: atom_id res chain seq x y z
N MET A 1 -7.93 -9.77 11.37
CA MET A 1 -7.56 -8.73 10.40
C MET A 1 -8.77 -8.41 9.54
N LYS A 2 -9.05 -7.13 9.31
CA LYS A 2 -10.23 -6.63 8.61
C LYS A 2 -9.85 -6.04 7.26
N ILE A 3 -10.48 -6.50 6.18
CA ILE A 3 -10.17 -6.09 4.79
C ILE A 3 -11.42 -5.43 4.19
N LEU A 4 -11.24 -4.29 3.53
CA LEU A 4 -12.28 -3.67 2.72
C LEU A 4 -12.07 -4.08 1.25
N VAL A 5 -13.13 -4.58 0.60
CA VAL A 5 -13.14 -4.93 -0.83
C VAL A 5 -14.12 -4.01 -1.56
N VAL A 6 -13.60 -3.28 -2.53
CA VAL A 6 -14.34 -2.25 -3.28
C VAL A 6 -14.25 -2.52 -4.77
N ASP A 7 -15.39 -2.77 -5.39
CA ASP A 7 -15.53 -3.00 -6.83
C ASP A 7 -17.02 -2.90 -7.18
N ASP A 8 -17.39 -2.31 -8.31
CA ASP A 8 -18.79 -2.19 -8.74
C ASP A 8 -19.36 -3.51 -9.26
N GLU A 9 -18.49 -4.47 -9.60
CA GLU A 9 -18.88 -5.83 -10.02
C GLU A 9 -19.20 -6.72 -8.81
N LYS A 10 -20.46 -6.75 -8.40
CA LYS A 10 -20.96 -7.49 -7.23
C LYS A 10 -20.57 -8.96 -7.17
N LEU A 11 -20.47 -9.64 -8.32
CA LEU A 11 -20.07 -11.05 -8.39
C LEU A 11 -18.60 -11.22 -8.05
N LEU A 12 -17.74 -10.33 -8.55
CA LEU A 12 -16.31 -10.32 -8.23
C LEU A 12 -16.09 -10.05 -6.74
N VAL A 13 -16.75 -9.03 -6.19
CA VAL A 13 -16.71 -8.72 -4.75
C VAL A 13 -17.11 -9.92 -3.91
N LYS A 14 -18.23 -10.59 -4.26
CA LYS A 14 -18.69 -11.78 -3.56
C LYS A 14 -17.69 -12.93 -3.63
N GLY A 15 -17.04 -13.12 -4.78
CA GLY A 15 -16.02 -14.14 -4.97
C GLY A 15 -14.77 -13.87 -4.15
N ILE A 16 -14.28 -12.61 -4.14
CA ILE A 16 -13.13 -12.20 -3.32
C ILE A 16 -13.48 -12.34 -1.83
N LYS A 17 -14.62 -11.80 -1.39
CA LYS A 17 -15.10 -11.89 -0.01
C LYS A 17 -15.12 -13.34 0.47
N PHE A 18 -15.80 -14.24 -0.24
CA PHE A 18 -15.88 -15.65 0.11
C PHE A 18 -14.50 -16.29 0.30
N ASN A 19 -13.57 -15.99 -0.60
CA ASN A 19 -12.22 -16.54 -0.54
C ASN A 19 -11.41 -16.01 0.65
N LEU A 20 -11.57 -14.74 1.00
CA LEU A 20 -10.86 -14.13 2.12
C LEU A 20 -11.46 -14.53 3.46
N GLU A 21 -12.78 -14.63 3.57
CA GLU A 21 -13.45 -15.12 4.78
C GLU A 21 -13.07 -16.57 5.10
N ASN A 22 -12.90 -17.42 4.08
CA ASN A 22 -12.40 -18.78 4.25
C ASN A 22 -10.95 -18.85 4.79
N GLU A 23 -10.18 -17.77 4.66
CA GLU A 23 -8.86 -17.64 5.28
C GLU A 23 -8.90 -16.96 6.67
N GLY A 24 -10.09 -16.68 7.19
CA GLY A 24 -10.29 -16.10 8.52
C GLY A 24 -10.20 -14.59 8.59
N TYR A 25 -10.22 -13.89 7.45
CA TYR A 25 -10.33 -12.43 7.42
C TYR A 25 -11.78 -11.98 7.67
N GLN A 26 -11.94 -10.85 8.33
CA GLN A 26 -13.20 -10.12 8.34
C GLN A 26 -13.25 -9.25 7.07
N VAL A 27 -14.33 -9.31 6.30
CA VAL A 27 -14.42 -8.61 5.02
C VAL A 27 -15.65 -7.73 4.96
N GLU A 28 -15.41 -6.43 4.87
CA GLU A 28 -16.43 -5.44 4.49
C GLU A 28 -16.37 -5.16 2.98
N THR A 29 -17.48 -4.70 2.44
CA THR A 29 -17.58 -4.47 0.99
C THR A 29 -18.21 -3.13 0.69
N ALA A 30 -17.71 -2.46 -0.34
CA ALA A 30 -18.33 -1.29 -0.96
C ALA A 30 -18.40 -1.49 -2.48
N PHE A 31 -19.27 -0.73 -3.14
CA PHE A 31 -19.54 -0.88 -4.58
C PHE A 31 -19.27 0.40 -5.37
N ASP A 32 -18.75 1.42 -4.71
CA ASP A 32 -18.31 2.69 -5.29
C ASP A 32 -17.24 3.34 -4.43
N GLY A 33 -16.53 4.32 -5.02
CA GLY A 33 -15.41 4.98 -4.33
C GLY A 33 -15.85 5.90 -3.18
N ALA A 34 -17.06 6.48 -3.23
CA ALA A 34 -17.56 7.34 -2.16
C ALA A 34 -17.84 6.52 -0.89
N ALA A 35 -18.54 5.38 -1.04
CA ALA A 35 -18.77 4.44 0.05
C ALA A 35 -17.47 3.89 0.62
N ALA A 36 -16.46 3.64 -0.23
CA ALA A 36 -15.14 3.20 0.22
C ALA A 36 -14.45 4.24 1.12
N VAL A 37 -14.47 5.52 0.74
CA VAL A 37 -13.90 6.61 1.54
C VAL A 37 -14.64 6.77 2.88
N GLU A 38 -15.96 6.69 2.88
CA GLU A 38 -16.80 6.76 4.09
C GLU A 38 -16.48 5.62 5.06
N LEU A 39 -16.43 4.39 4.57
CA LEU A 39 -16.08 3.23 5.38
C LEU A 39 -14.65 3.34 5.93
N ALA A 40 -13.69 3.71 5.10
CA ALA A 40 -12.31 3.89 5.53
C ALA A 40 -12.13 5.01 6.58
N ARG A 41 -13.05 5.99 6.61
CA ARG A 41 -13.06 7.06 7.62
C ARG A 41 -13.73 6.64 8.92
N SER A 42 -14.80 5.86 8.83
CA SER A 42 -15.61 5.46 10.00
C SER A 42 -15.08 4.22 10.72
N GLU A 43 -14.30 3.39 10.03
CA GLU A 43 -13.80 2.12 10.53
C GLU A 43 -12.31 1.92 10.22
N SER A 44 -11.65 1.08 11.03
CA SER A 44 -10.25 0.72 10.79
C SER A 44 -10.15 -0.55 9.98
N PHE A 45 -9.34 -0.51 8.93
CA PHE A 45 -9.01 -1.66 8.09
C PHE A 45 -7.52 -1.95 8.13
N ASP A 46 -7.16 -3.22 8.00
CA ASP A 46 -5.77 -3.66 7.89
C ASP A 46 -5.27 -3.62 6.44
N LEU A 47 -6.20 -3.65 5.46
CA LEU A 47 -5.92 -3.57 4.03
C LEU A 47 -7.19 -3.19 3.26
N ILE A 48 -7.02 -2.46 2.16
CA ILE A 48 -8.10 -2.14 1.22
C ILE A 48 -7.75 -2.73 -0.15
N ILE A 49 -8.71 -3.39 -0.79
CA ILE A 49 -8.67 -3.80 -2.20
C ILE A 49 -9.63 -2.87 -2.94
N LEU A 50 -9.14 -2.14 -3.93
CA LEU A 50 -9.88 -1.05 -4.54
C LEU A 50 -9.83 -1.16 -6.06
N ASP A 51 -10.98 -1.32 -6.69
CA ASP A 51 -11.04 -1.26 -8.14
C ASP A 51 -10.76 0.16 -8.65
N LEU A 52 -10.03 0.24 -9.74
CA LEU A 52 -9.71 1.50 -10.37
C LEU A 52 -10.90 2.09 -11.10
N MET A 53 -11.61 1.26 -11.86
CA MET A 53 -12.62 1.69 -12.82
C MET A 53 -14.02 1.56 -12.22
N MET A 54 -14.42 2.51 -11.40
CA MET A 54 -15.76 2.56 -10.81
C MET A 54 -16.51 3.81 -11.26
N PRO A 55 -17.86 3.77 -11.33
CA PRO A 55 -18.67 4.93 -11.64
C PRO A 55 -18.63 5.98 -10.50
N GLU A 56 -18.95 7.24 -10.84
CA GLU A 56 -19.06 8.40 -9.97
C GLU A 56 -17.71 8.81 -9.31
N VAL A 57 -17.21 8.03 -8.37
CA VAL A 57 -15.89 8.22 -7.75
C VAL A 57 -15.02 7.03 -8.12
N ASP A 58 -14.07 7.23 -9.03
CA ASP A 58 -13.11 6.21 -9.43
C ASP A 58 -12.15 5.83 -8.30
N GLY A 59 -11.49 4.67 -8.44
CA GLY A 59 -10.60 4.15 -7.41
C GLY A 59 -9.37 5.02 -7.16
N LEU A 60 -8.89 5.75 -8.16
CA LEU A 60 -7.77 6.67 -8.01
C LEU A 60 -8.14 7.84 -7.09
N THR A 61 -9.27 8.47 -7.38
CA THR A 61 -9.83 9.56 -6.55
C THR A 61 -10.13 9.08 -5.13
N ALA A 62 -10.72 7.87 -4.99
CA ALA A 62 -10.98 7.28 -3.68
C ALA A 62 -9.67 7.03 -2.90
N CYS A 63 -8.65 6.47 -3.56
CA CYS A 63 -7.34 6.24 -2.96
C CYS A 63 -6.70 7.55 -2.45
N MET A 64 -6.68 8.59 -3.28
CA MET A 64 -6.14 9.90 -2.88
C MET A 64 -6.86 10.47 -1.65
N ARG A 65 -8.19 10.41 -1.62
CA ARG A 65 -8.99 10.87 -0.47
C ARG A 65 -8.74 10.05 0.79
N ILE A 66 -8.57 8.72 0.65
CA ILE A 66 -8.22 7.85 1.79
C ILE A 66 -6.83 8.21 2.31
N ARG A 67 -5.88 8.55 1.44
CA ARG A 67 -4.53 8.96 1.82
C ARG A 67 -4.45 10.28 2.58
N GLU A 68 -5.47 11.12 2.52
CA GLU A 68 -5.55 12.34 3.34
C GLU A 68 -5.62 12.04 4.85
N PHE A 69 -6.10 10.86 5.23
CA PHE A 69 -6.32 10.52 6.65
C PHE A 69 -5.86 9.11 7.05
N SER A 70 -5.40 8.26 6.11
CA SER A 70 -5.03 6.88 6.41
C SER A 70 -3.85 6.39 5.58
N ALA A 71 -2.90 5.72 6.26
CA ALA A 71 -1.78 5.02 5.65
C ALA A 71 -2.05 3.51 5.45
N VAL A 72 -3.32 3.07 5.54
CA VAL A 72 -3.72 1.67 5.34
C VAL A 72 -3.20 1.13 4.01
N PRO A 73 -2.63 -0.08 3.93
CA PRO A 73 -2.21 -0.68 2.68
C PRO A 73 -3.36 -0.78 1.67
N ILE A 74 -3.13 -0.33 0.42
CA ILE A 74 -4.11 -0.37 -0.66
C ILE A 74 -3.55 -1.17 -1.83
N ILE A 75 -4.31 -2.21 -2.25
CA ILE A 75 -4.10 -2.92 -3.51
C ILE A 75 -5.13 -2.38 -4.51
N MET A 76 -4.65 -1.82 -5.63
CA MET A 76 -5.52 -1.42 -6.73
C MET A 76 -5.77 -2.58 -7.69
N LEU A 77 -7.03 -2.79 -8.09
CA LEU A 77 -7.38 -3.67 -9.19
C LEU A 77 -7.50 -2.84 -10.48
N THR A 78 -6.93 -3.29 -11.58
CA THR A 78 -6.94 -2.55 -12.86
C THR A 78 -7.24 -3.47 -14.04
N ALA A 79 -7.92 -2.96 -15.07
CA ALA A 79 -8.30 -3.75 -16.24
C ALA A 79 -7.15 -3.97 -17.24
N ARG A 80 -6.09 -3.16 -17.24
CA ARG A 80 -4.98 -3.21 -18.20
C ARG A 80 -3.64 -2.95 -17.55
N SER A 81 -2.60 -3.66 -18.04
CA SER A 81 -1.20 -3.38 -17.69
C SER A 81 -0.77 -1.95 -18.09
N GLU A 82 -1.21 -1.46 -19.26
CA GLU A 82 -0.90 -0.09 -19.71
C GLU A 82 -1.55 1.00 -18.83
N ASP A 83 -2.72 0.74 -18.26
CA ASP A 83 -3.35 1.63 -17.29
C ASP A 83 -2.66 1.54 -15.94
N ALA A 84 -2.20 0.35 -15.54
CA ALA A 84 -1.32 0.18 -14.38
C ALA A 84 -0.03 0.98 -14.55
N ASP A 85 0.62 0.91 -15.71
CA ASP A 85 1.86 1.65 -15.99
C ASP A 85 1.65 3.17 -15.97
N LYS A 86 0.53 3.66 -16.51
CA LYS A 86 0.15 5.08 -16.43
C LYS A 86 -0.19 5.54 -15.02
N LEU A 87 -0.85 4.66 -14.24
CA LEU A 87 -1.28 4.94 -12.88
C LEU A 87 -0.16 4.80 -11.86
N MET A 88 0.83 3.94 -12.13
CA MET A 88 2.10 3.91 -11.40
C MET A 88 2.88 5.23 -11.55
N GLY A 89 2.73 5.91 -12.69
CA GLY A 89 3.26 7.26 -12.92
C GLY A 89 2.42 8.38 -12.30
N LEU A 90 1.15 8.12 -11.95
CA LEU A 90 0.29 9.06 -11.27
C LEU A 90 0.41 8.85 -9.75
N GLU A 91 0.41 9.92 -9.01
CA GLU A 91 0.64 10.00 -7.56
C GLU A 91 -0.50 9.40 -6.71
N SER A 92 -0.99 8.18 -7.03
CA SER A 92 -2.16 7.58 -6.37
C SER A 92 -1.96 7.19 -4.91
N GLY A 93 -0.72 6.88 -4.52
CA GLY A 93 -0.42 6.38 -3.17
C GLY A 93 -0.82 4.94 -2.90
N ALA A 94 -1.17 4.15 -3.91
CA ALA A 94 -1.38 2.71 -3.77
C ALA A 94 -0.07 1.96 -3.46
N ASP A 95 -0.17 0.87 -2.72
CA ASP A 95 0.98 0.06 -2.30
C ASP A 95 1.28 -1.09 -3.25
N ASP A 96 0.26 -1.59 -3.97
CA ASP A 96 0.39 -2.66 -4.96
C ASP A 96 -0.73 -2.58 -6.01
N TYR A 97 -0.54 -3.25 -7.14
CA TYR A 97 -1.49 -3.30 -8.26
C TYR A 97 -1.68 -4.74 -8.72
N VAL A 98 -2.91 -5.09 -9.09
CA VAL A 98 -3.27 -6.39 -9.65
C VAL A 98 -4.11 -6.19 -10.89
N THR A 99 -3.67 -6.74 -12.02
CA THR A 99 -4.40 -6.63 -13.29
C THR A 99 -5.53 -7.66 -13.39
N LYS A 100 -6.70 -7.22 -13.81
CA LYS A 100 -7.83 -8.10 -14.16
C LYS A 100 -7.64 -8.66 -15.59
N PRO A 101 -7.94 -9.96 -15.87
CA PRO A 101 -8.31 -10.98 -14.89
C PRO A 101 -7.12 -11.48 -14.07
N PHE A 102 -7.30 -11.67 -12.78
CA PHE A 102 -6.25 -12.15 -11.87
C PHE A 102 -6.57 -13.55 -11.31
N ASN A 103 -5.52 -14.24 -10.89
CA ASN A 103 -5.67 -15.46 -10.11
C ASN A 103 -5.90 -15.10 -8.63
N ILE A 104 -6.95 -15.64 -8.03
CA ILE A 104 -7.27 -15.41 -6.62
C ILE A 104 -6.10 -15.82 -5.69
N LEU A 105 -5.30 -16.81 -6.05
CA LEU A 105 -4.11 -17.22 -5.29
C LEU A 105 -3.02 -16.13 -5.32
N GLU A 106 -2.89 -15.42 -6.45
CA GLU A 106 -1.97 -14.29 -6.59
C GLU A 106 -2.42 -13.15 -5.68
N LEU A 107 -3.69 -12.74 -5.75
CA LEU A 107 -4.26 -11.69 -4.90
C LEU A 107 -4.04 -12.03 -3.41
N LYS A 108 -4.34 -13.26 -2.99
CA LYS A 108 -4.10 -13.73 -1.62
C LYS A 108 -2.62 -13.66 -1.22
N ALA A 109 -1.71 -14.00 -2.11
CA ALA A 109 -0.28 -13.92 -1.83
C ALA A 109 0.18 -12.47 -1.59
N ARG A 110 -0.32 -11.53 -2.39
CA ARG A 110 -0.05 -10.08 -2.25
C ARG A 110 -0.64 -9.51 -0.95
N ILE A 111 -1.89 -9.87 -0.63
CA ILE A 111 -2.53 -9.50 0.64
C ILE A 111 -1.67 -9.97 1.81
N ARG A 112 -1.29 -11.27 1.86
CA ARG A 112 -0.44 -11.81 2.93
C ARG A 112 0.91 -11.10 3.01
N ALA A 113 1.52 -10.76 1.89
CA ALA A 113 2.78 -10.04 1.86
C ALA A 113 2.67 -8.64 2.48
N LEU A 114 1.62 -7.88 2.14
CA LEU A 114 1.37 -6.55 2.70
C LEU A 114 1.00 -6.62 4.19
N LEU A 115 0.07 -7.50 4.57
CA LEU A 115 -0.34 -7.68 5.97
C LEU A 115 0.81 -8.18 6.86
N ARG A 116 1.68 -9.07 6.35
CA ARG A 116 2.87 -9.51 7.08
C ARG A 116 3.81 -8.34 7.35
N ARG A 117 4.03 -7.46 6.39
CA ARG A 117 4.85 -6.26 6.55
C ARG A 117 4.23 -5.31 7.57
N ALA A 118 2.91 -5.10 7.52
CA ALA A 118 2.18 -4.34 8.51
C ALA A 118 2.15 -5.02 9.91
N GLY A 119 2.12 -6.34 9.97
CA GLY A 119 2.00 -7.13 11.21
C GLY A 119 3.32 -7.64 11.81
N GLN A 120 4.45 -7.64 11.10
CA GLN A 120 5.77 -7.97 11.67
C GLN A 120 6.24 -6.96 12.72
N THR A 121 5.49 -5.88 12.88
CA THR A 121 5.68 -4.85 13.89
C THR A 121 5.32 -5.31 15.33
N ALA A 122 4.58 -6.39 15.50
CA ALA A 122 4.06 -6.76 16.84
C ALA A 122 5.00 -7.62 17.72
N GLN A 123 6.15 -8.08 17.24
CA GLN A 123 6.98 -9.06 17.97
C GLN A 123 8.49 -8.79 18.06
N LYS A 124 8.99 -7.62 17.70
CA LYS A 124 10.42 -7.28 17.95
C LYS A 124 10.54 -5.98 18.75
N ARG A 125 11.40 -6.01 19.76
CA ARG A 125 11.80 -4.88 20.62
C ARG A 125 11.93 -3.59 19.83
N THR A 126 11.40 -2.50 20.37
CA THR A 126 11.46 -1.13 19.83
C THR A 126 12.89 -0.77 19.40
N GLU A 127 13.20 -0.98 18.15
CA GLU A 127 14.45 -0.53 17.54
C GLU A 127 14.18 0.83 16.91
N LEU A 128 14.58 1.89 17.61
CA LEU A 128 14.55 3.24 17.06
C LEU A 128 15.72 3.37 16.09
N LEU A 129 15.46 3.32 14.80
CA LEU A 129 16.47 3.56 13.77
C LEU A 129 16.60 5.06 13.53
N THR A 130 17.81 5.59 13.61
CA THR A 130 18.03 7.03 13.41
C THR A 130 19.07 7.29 12.32
N ALA A 131 18.78 8.28 11.46
CA ALA A 131 19.71 8.78 10.46
C ALA A 131 19.35 10.22 10.06
N GLY A 132 20.29 11.16 10.17
CA GLY A 132 20.16 12.52 9.62
C GLY A 132 18.91 13.29 10.06
N GLY A 133 18.54 13.25 11.36
CA GLY A 133 17.33 13.90 11.87
C GLY A 133 16.03 13.07 11.66
N ILE A 134 16.13 11.94 10.99
CA ILE A 134 15.01 11.00 10.81
C ILE A 134 15.09 9.93 11.89
N ALA A 135 13.97 9.62 12.54
CA ALA A 135 13.83 8.50 13.46
C ALA A 135 12.67 7.62 13.05
N LEU A 136 12.88 6.30 12.97
CA LEU A 136 11.85 5.31 12.68
C LEU A 136 11.57 4.48 13.92
N ASP A 137 10.34 4.53 14.39
CA ASP A 137 9.82 3.54 15.33
C ASP A 137 9.40 2.30 14.51
N THR A 138 10.23 1.27 14.54
CA THR A 138 10.00 0.07 13.76
C THR A 138 8.84 -0.77 14.29
N GLU A 139 8.47 -0.60 15.55
CA GLU A 139 7.36 -1.29 16.18
C GLU A 139 6.01 -0.70 15.77
N ARG A 140 5.92 0.63 15.79
CA ARG A 140 4.70 1.35 15.45
C ARG A 140 4.63 1.77 13.97
N ARG A 141 5.70 1.55 13.22
CA ARG A 141 5.88 2.03 11.83
C ARG A 141 5.66 3.53 11.70
N ILE A 142 6.13 4.28 12.68
CA ILE A 142 6.05 5.73 12.69
C ILE A 142 7.40 6.29 12.26
N ALA A 143 7.37 7.22 11.31
CA ALA A 143 8.51 8.04 10.94
C ALA A 143 8.42 9.39 11.65
N LEU A 144 9.53 9.84 12.21
CA LEU A 144 9.67 11.18 12.78
C LEU A 144 10.78 11.90 12.03
N ARG A 145 10.55 13.16 11.72
CA ARG A 145 11.60 14.07 11.28
C ARG A 145 11.78 15.18 12.32
N ASP A 146 12.97 15.30 12.86
CA ASP A 146 13.29 16.25 13.94
C ASP A 146 12.28 16.21 15.10
N GLY A 147 11.78 14.99 15.41
CA GLY A 147 10.79 14.73 16.45
C GLY A 147 9.32 14.96 16.04
N VAL A 148 9.05 15.40 14.81
CA VAL A 148 7.68 15.60 14.28
C VAL A 148 7.26 14.38 13.46
N PRO A 149 6.07 13.80 13.71
CA PRO A 149 5.57 12.68 12.91
C PRO A 149 5.41 13.06 11.43
N VAL A 150 5.87 12.15 10.55
CA VAL A 150 5.72 12.24 9.10
C VAL A 150 4.82 11.10 8.63
N ASP A 151 3.76 11.44 7.91
CA ASP A 151 2.82 10.45 7.38
C ASP A 151 3.38 9.80 6.12
N LEU A 152 3.78 8.53 6.25
CA LEU A 152 4.32 7.71 5.16
C LEU A 152 3.36 6.59 4.83
N THR A 153 3.19 6.31 3.54
CA THR A 153 2.52 5.08 3.10
C THR A 153 3.36 3.84 3.47
N ALA A 154 2.74 2.67 3.46
CA ALA A 154 3.45 1.43 3.81
C ALA A 154 4.71 1.21 2.97
N LYS A 155 4.67 1.52 1.66
CA LYS A 155 5.83 1.37 0.76
C LYS A 155 6.90 2.43 0.97
N GLU A 156 6.50 3.66 1.22
CA GLU A 156 7.44 4.73 1.58
C GLU A 156 8.19 4.38 2.87
N TYR A 157 7.46 3.87 3.85
CA TYR A 157 8.07 3.40 5.11
C TYR A 157 9.05 2.24 4.88
N ASP A 158 8.65 1.20 4.12
CA ASP A 158 9.49 0.03 3.82
C ASP A 158 10.78 0.42 3.11
N ILE A 159 10.71 1.35 2.14
CA ILE A 159 11.90 1.87 1.45
C ILE A 159 12.79 2.61 2.44
N LEU A 160 12.23 3.51 3.25
CA LEU A 160 12.98 4.32 4.20
C LEU A 160 13.67 3.43 5.26
N GLU A 161 12.96 2.45 5.79
CA GLU A 161 13.49 1.48 6.74
C GLU A 161 14.66 0.68 6.14
N LEU A 162 14.52 0.22 4.89
CA LEU A 162 15.58 -0.50 4.18
C LEU A 162 16.83 0.35 4.01
N LEU A 163 16.67 1.63 3.64
CA LEU A 163 17.78 2.54 3.43
C LEU A 163 18.49 2.90 4.75
N ILE A 164 17.73 3.16 5.82
CA ILE A 164 18.31 3.50 7.14
C ILE A 164 19.00 2.28 7.76
N LYS A 165 18.46 1.07 7.59
CA LYS A 165 19.13 -0.16 8.06
C LYS A 165 20.42 -0.48 7.34
N ASN A 166 20.63 0.06 6.15
CA ASN A 166 21.79 -0.23 5.32
C ASN A 166 22.45 1.07 4.83
N PRO A 167 23.00 1.89 5.74
CA PRO A 167 23.68 3.12 5.37
C PRO A 167 24.87 2.78 4.47
N HIS A 168 25.15 3.64 3.50
CA HIS A 168 26.24 3.48 2.51
C HIS A 168 26.05 2.37 1.46
N ARG A 169 24.91 1.67 1.46
CA ARG A 169 24.60 0.70 0.40
C ARG A 169 23.80 1.37 -0.73
N VAL A 170 24.31 1.20 -1.95
CA VAL A 170 23.61 1.65 -3.16
C VAL A 170 22.66 0.55 -3.64
N TYR A 171 21.44 0.92 -3.94
CA TYR A 171 20.42 0.03 -4.48
C TYR A 171 20.03 0.47 -5.90
N SER A 172 19.97 -0.49 -6.82
CA SER A 172 19.32 -0.27 -8.11
C SER A 172 17.79 -0.26 -7.94
N ARG A 173 17.06 0.26 -8.95
CA ARG A 173 15.59 0.19 -8.98
C ARG A 173 15.08 -1.24 -8.87
N GLU A 174 15.71 -2.17 -9.59
CA GLU A 174 15.42 -3.61 -9.53
C GLU A 174 15.59 -4.15 -8.12
N ASN A 175 16.74 -3.87 -7.47
CA ASN A 175 16.98 -4.32 -6.11
C ASN A 175 15.92 -3.76 -5.11
N LEU A 176 15.55 -2.50 -5.23
CA LEU A 176 14.51 -1.93 -4.39
C LEU A 176 13.15 -2.58 -4.66
N MET A 177 12.83 -2.81 -5.94
CA MET A 177 11.60 -3.50 -6.32
C MET A 177 11.53 -4.89 -5.70
N ASP A 178 12.56 -5.71 -5.89
CA ASP A 178 12.61 -7.07 -5.37
C ASP A 178 12.51 -7.12 -3.84
N LEU A 179 13.22 -6.23 -3.14
CA LEU A 179 13.28 -6.21 -1.69
C LEU A 179 12.00 -5.67 -1.04
N VAL A 180 11.34 -4.69 -1.67
CA VAL A 180 10.18 -4.00 -1.11
C VAL A 180 8.85 -4.56 -1.63
N TRP A 181 8.78 -4.99 -2.88
CA TRP A 181 7.57 -5.58 -3.49
C TRP A 181 7.62 -7.11 -3.59
N GLY A 182 8.83 -7.67 -3.66
CA GLY A 182 9.07 -9.12 -3.78
C GLY A 182 9.41 -9.54 -5.20
N PHE A 183 10.16 -10.65 -5.33
CA PHE A 183 10.68 -11.16 -6.62
C PHE A 183 9.61 -11.56 -7.65
N THR A 184 8.37 -11.74 -7.24
CA THR A 184 7.26 -12.10 -8.13
C THR A 184 6.46 -10.89 -8.61
N TYR A 185 6.89 -9.68 -8.25
CA TYR A 185 6.21 -8.46 -8.66
C TYR A 185 6.50 -8.15 -10.13
N ALA A 186 5.47 -8.18 -10.96
CA ALA A 186 5.56 -7.94 -12.41
C ALA A 186 5.33 -6.46 -12.81
N GLY A 187 5.47 -5.53 -11.87
CA GLY A 187 5.27 -4.10 -12.12
C GLY A 187 6.50 -3.39 -12.67
N ASP A 188 6.30 -2.16 -13.17
CA ASP A 188 7.37 -1.31 -13.72
C ASP A 188 8.25 -0.74 -12.58
N TYR A 189 9.56 -0.73 -12.78
CA TYR A 189 10.55 -0.11 -11.89
C TYR A 189 10.32 1.40 -11.63
N ARG A 190 9.56 2.08 -12.48
CA ARG A 190 9.14 3.47 -12.28
C ARG A 190 8.33 3.69 -11.00
N THR A 191 7.67 2.65 -10.50
CA THR A 191 6.99 2.68 -9.20
C THR A 191 7.94 3.08 -8.08
N VAL A 192 9.18 2.60 -8.12
CA VAL A 192 10.23 2.98 -7.15
C VAL A 192 10.51 4.48 -7.20
N ASP A 193 10.64 5.06 -8.40
CA ASP A 193 10.94 6.48 -8.55
C ASP A 193 9.84 7.38 -7.94
N VAL A 194 8.58 6.98 -8.09
CA VAL A 194 7.44 7.71 -7.51
C VAL A 194 7.52 7.73 -5.98
N HIS A 195 7.77 6.57 -5.36
CA HIS A 195 7.86 6.49 -3.90
C HIS A 195 9.12 7.21 -3.36
N ILE A 196 10.25 7.12 -4.04
CA ILE A 196 11.46 7.87 -3.68
C ILE A 196 11.23 9.37 -3.77
N ARG A 197 10.57 9.86 -4.85
CA ARG A 197 10.23 11.27 -5.00
C ARG A 197 9.37 11.76 -3.83
N ARG A 198 8.31 11.02 -3.49
CA ARG A 198 7.43 11.35 -2.34
C ARG A 198 8.14 11.35 -1.01
N LEU A 199 9.03 10.38 -0.80
CA LEU A 199 9.86 10.33 0.39
C LEU A 199 10.71 11.61 0.51
N ARG A 200 11.33 12.06 -0.59
CA ARG A 200 12.10 13.30 -0.62
C ARG A 200 11.23 14.50 -0.28
N GLU A 201 10.09 14.65 -0.94
CA GLU A 201 9.13 15.74 -0.69
C GLU A 201 8.68 15.80 0.79
N LYS A 202 8.57 14.65 1.45
CA LYS A 202 8.17 14.57 2.87
C LYS A 202 9.33 14.73 3.87
N LEU A 203 10.54 14.37 3.47
CA LEU A 203 11.69 14.27 4.37
C LEU A 203 12.81 15.29 4.09
N GLU A 204 12.89 15.82 2.88
CA GLU A 204 13.87 16.84 2.55
C GLU A 204 13.22 18.24 2.68
N HIS A 205 13.90 19.19 3.31
CA HIS A 205 13.55 20.60 3.20
C HIS A 205 14.35 21.17 2.05
N ASP A 206 13.69 21.92 1.15
CA ASP A 206 14.37 22.80 0.23
C ASP A 206 15.16 23.91 0.96
#